data_7c9763650c2d0c77346d59746410b6ff
#
_entry.id   7c9763650c2d0c77346d59746410b6ff
#
_cell.length_a   1.000
_cell.length_b   1.000
_cell.length_c   1.000
_cell.angle_alpha   90.00
_cell.angle_beta   90.00
_cell.angle_gamma   90.00
#
_symmetry.space_group_name_H-M   'P 1'
#
loop_
_entity.id
_entity.type
_entity.pdbx_description
1 polymer ?
#
loop_
_entity_poly.entity_id
_entity_poly.type
_entity_poly.pdbx_seq_one_letter_code
_entity_poly.pdbx_strand_id
1 'polypeptide(L)'
;MKEKFLRELADIQTGPFGSQLHKEDYVADGTPIVTVEHLGNKMFSEQNLPRVSNTDKNRLKKYVLKQGDIVFSRVGSVDRCSYVDQKHDGWMFSGRCLRVRPTREIDSEYLYYYFCLEETKQFVRNIAVGATMPSINTKLLGEVVVTFPELEQQKRISGILSAIDSKIEVNQKINDNL
;
A
#
# COMPACT_ATOMS: atom_id res chain seq x y z
N MET A 1 -22.63 -3.51 -11.88
CA MET A 1 -21.55 -3.57 -10.86
C MET A 1 -21.23 -5.04 -10.61
N LYS A 2 -19.96 -5.40 -10.54
CA LYS A 2 -19.47 -6.74 -10.16
C LYS A 2 -19.00 -6.69 -8.71
N GLU A 3 -19.06 -7.83 -8.03
CA GLU A 3 -18.54 -7.98 -6.67
C GLU A 3 -17.62 -9.18 -6.60
N LYS A 4 -16.45 -9.01 -6.00
CA LYS A 4 -15.49 -10.08 -5.77
C LYS A 4 -14.74 -9.85 -4.47
N PHE A 5 -14.23 -10.92 -3.88
CA PHE A 5 -13.30 -10.81 -2.78
C PHE A 5 -11.94 -10.27 -3.27
N LEU A 6 -11.27 -9.50 -2.44
CA LEU A 6 -9.96 -8.95 -2.78
C LEU A 6 -8.93 -10.04 -3.16
N ARG A 7 -8.98 -11.21 -2.52
CA ARG A 7 -8.13 -12.35 -2.86
C ARG A 7 -8.29 -12.87 -4.29
N GLU A 8 -9.41 -12.55 -4.96
CA GLU A 8 -9.65 -12.91 -6.36
C GLU A 8 -9.13 -11.83 -7.33
N LEU A 9 -8.97 -10.61 -6.82
CA LEU A 9 -8.60 -9.42 -7.61
C LEU A 9 -7.12 -9.02 -7.44
N ALA A 10 -6.41 -9.56 -6.44
CA ALA A 10 -5.06 -9.15 -6.13
C ALA A 10 -4.23 -10.27 -5.48
N ASP A 11 -2.93 -10.24 -5.74
CA ASP A 11 -1.94 -10.98 -4.95
C ASP A 11 -1.61 -10.18 -3.68
N ILE A 12 -1.82 -10.82 -2.51
CA ILE A 12 -1.61 -10.20 -1.20
C ILE A 12 -0.43 -10.87 -0.51
N GLN A 13 0.58 -10.09 -0.15
CA GLN A 13 1.81 -10.59 0.43
C GLN A 13 2.24 -9.81 1.67
N THR A 14 2.63 -10.54 2.72
CA THR A 14 3.32 -9.95 3.88
C THR A 14 4.78 -9.66 3.53
N GLY A 15 5.32 -8.55 4.02
CA GLY A 15 6.74 -8.20 3.85
C GLY A 15 7.70 -9.17 4.57
N PRO A 16 9.01 -9.03 4.35
CA PRO A 16 10.02 -9.87 5.01
C PRO A 16 10.01 -9.64 6.52
N PHE A 17 10.04 -10.72 7.29
CA PHE A 17 10.04 -10.68 8.75
C PHE A 17 10.89 -11.80 9.35
N GLY A 18 11.17 -11.68 10.66
CA GLY A 18 11.98 -12.65 11.40
C GLY A 18 13.39 -12.75 10.82
N SER A 19 13.86 -13.95 10.54
CA SER A 19 15.21 -14.24 10.02
C SER A 19 15.48 -13.75 8.58
N GLN A 20 14.48 -13.18 7.91
CA GLN A 20 14.65 -12.75 6.52
C GLN A 20 15.27 -11.35 6.41
N LEU A 21 14.98 -10.46 7.35
CA LEU A 21 15.51 -9.11 7.41
C LEU A 21 15.51 -8.62 8.85
N HIS A 22 16.69 -8.35 9.39
CA HIS A 22 16.91 -7.83 10.73
C HIS A 22 17.18 -6.31 10.68
N LYS A 23 17.11 -5.66 11.83
CA LYS A 23 17.43 -4.24 11.94
C LYS A 23 18.90 -3.94 11.62
N GLU A 24 19.78 -4.91 11.86
CA GLU A 24 21.21 -4.83 11.57
C GLU A 24 21.54 -4.91 10.08
N ASP A 25 20.59 -5.39 9.24
CA ASP A 25 20.75 -5.46 7.78
C ASP A 25 20.52 -4.08 7.12
N TYR A 26 20.07 -3.09 7.89
CA TYR A 26 19.84 -1.76 7.35
C TYR A 26 21.14 -1.00 7.16
N VAL A 27 21.25 -0.34 6.02
CA VAL A 27 22.43 0.40 5.56
C VAL A 27 22.11 1.89 5.39
N ALA A 28 23.14 2.73 5.40
CA ALA A 28 22.99 4.17 5.20
C ALA A 28 22.58 4.53 3.76
N ASP A 29 23.06 3.75 2.78
CA ASP A 29 22.74 3.95 1.37
C ASP A 29 22.28 2.64 0.72
N GLY A 30 21.21 2.71 -0.09
CA GLY A 30 20.62 1.54 -0.71
C GLY A 30 19.14 1.72 -1.07
N THR A 31 18.44 0.60 -1.25
CA THR A 31 17.00 0.61 -1.61
C THR A 31 16.14 0.93 -0.38
N PRO A 32 15.26 1.95 -0.47
CA PRO A 32 14.35 2.29 0.62
C PRO A 32 13.34 1.18 0.94
N ILE A 33 13.00 1.07 2.23
CA ILE A 33 11.96 0.17 2.73
C ILE A 33 10.83 1.00 3.35
N VAL A 34 9.61 0.80 2.87
CA VAL A 34 8.41 1.37 3.44
C VAL A 34 8.04 0.62 4.71
N THR A 35 7.82 1.35 5.79
CA THR A 35 7.28 0.86 7.07
C THR A 35 5.91 1.48 7.35
N VAL A 36 5.23 1.08 8.41
CA VAL A 36 3.90 1.61 8.78
C VAL A 36 3.88 3.12 8.99
N GLU A 37 5.00 3.72 9.36
CA GLU A 37 5.14 5.16 9.59
C GLU A 37 5.02 5.98 8.30
N HIS A 38 5.34 5.39 7.17
CA HIS A 38 5.34 6.04 5.87
C HIS A 38 4.01 5.98 5.14
N LEU A 39 3.01 5.27 5.72
CA LEU A 39 1.69 5.06 5.13
C LEU A 39 0.66 6.09 5.62
N GLY A 40 -0.41 6.27 4.85
CA GLY A 40 -1.61 7.00 5.27
C GLY A 40 -2.03 8.13 4.36
N ASN A 41 -1.15 8.59 3.48
CA ASN A 41 -1.47 9.44 2.33
C ASN A 41 -1.35 8.61 1.05
N LYS A 42 -1.80 9.15 -0.09
CA LYS A 42 -1.65 8.46 -1.37
C LYS A 42 -0.19 8.10 -1.62
N MET A 43 0.71 9.05 -1.45
CA MET A 43 2.15 8.86 -1.57
C MET A 43 2.77 8.49 -0.21
N PHE A 44 3.90 7.80 -0.24
CA PHE A 44 4.67 7.52 0.97
C PHE A 44 5.28 8.80 1.54
N SER A 45 5.34 8.88 2.87
CA SER A 45 6.28 9.81 3.53
C SER A 45 7.71 9.31 3.31
N GLU A 46 8.62 10.20 2.90
CA GLU A 46 10.01 9.84 2.61
C GLU A 46 10.99 10.16 3.75
N GLN A 47 10.45 10.52 4.92
CA GLN A 47 11.27 10.85 6.08
C GLN A 47 11.76 9.57 6.78
N ASN A 48 13.05 9.54 7.13
CA ASN A 48 13.65 8.46 7.95
C ASN A 48 13.45 7.03 7.36
N LEU A 49 13.46 6.89 6.04
CA LEU A 49 13.32 5.60 5.38
C LEU A 49 14.51 4.69 5.69
N PRO A 50 14.31 3.51 6.31
CA PRO A 50 15.36 2.50 6.36
C PRO A 50 15.71 2.01 4.95
N ARG A 51 16.93 1.55 4.76
CA ARG A 51 17.43 1.12 3.45
C ARG A 51 18.12 -0.24 3.57
N VAL A 52 18.11 -0.99 2.50
CA VAL A 52 18.83 -2.27 2.39
C VAL A 52 19.81 -2.26 1.24
N SER A 53 20.85 -3.08 1.38
CA SER A 53 21.86 -3.27 0.33
C SER A 53 21.26 -3.86 -0.95
N ASN A 54 21.95 -3.68 -2.07
CA ASN A 54 21.57 -4.35 -3.32
C ASN A 54 21.63 -5.89 -3.21
N THR A 55 22.51 -6.43 -2.38
CA THR A 55 22.59 -7.86 -2.10
C THR A 55 21.32 -8.35 -1.43
N ASP A 56 20.84 -7.67 -0.40
CA ASP A 56 19.60 -8.01 0.29
C ASP A 56 18.39 -7.81 -0.59
N LYS A 57 18.33 -6.72 -1.37
CA LYS A 57 17.29 -6.52 -2.36
C LYS A 57 17.18 -7.69 -3.33
N ASN A 58 18.32 -8.17 -3.85
CA ASN A 58 18.36 -9.31 -4.78
C ASN A 58 17.93 -10.62 -4.11
N ARG A 59 18.35 -10.86 -2.88
CA ARG A 59 17.94 -12.01 -2.07
C ARG A 59 16.44 -11.98 -1.77
N LEU A 60 15.89 -10.79 -1.56
CA LEU A 60 14.51 -10.54 -1.17
C LEU A 60 13.64 -9.99 -2.33
N LYS A 61 14.01 -10.27 -3.58
CA LYS A 61 13.37 -9.71 -4.79
C LYS A 61 11.85 -9.90 -4.86
N LYS A 62 11.29 -10.91 -4.19
CA LYS A 62 9.83 -11.11 -4.12
C LYS A 62 9.09 -10.00 -3.34
N TYR A 63 9.81 -9.25 -2.50
CA TYR A 63 9.29 -8.14 -1.71
C TYR A 63 9.54 -6.77 -2.35
N VAL A 64 10.00 -6.75 -3.59
CA VAL A 64 10.15 -5.51 -4.36
C VAL A 64 8.77 -5.03 -4.82
N LEU A 65 8.50 -3.76 -4.52
CA LEU A 65 7.29 -3.07 -4.95
C LEU A 65 7.35 -2.74 -6.44
N LYS A 66 6.19 -2.72 -7.06
CA LYS A 66 6.00 -2.26 -8.44
C LYS A 66 4.97 -1.15 -8.48
N GLN A 67 5.11 -0.27 -9.45
CA GLN A 67 4.06 0.71 -9.74
C GLN A 67 2.70 0.03 -9.83
N GLY A 68 1.70 0.61 -9.17
CA GLY A 68 0.36 0.04 -9.08
C GLY A 68 0.12 -0.89 -7.88
N ASP A 69 1.17 -1.25 -7.11
CA ASP A 69 0.95 -1.92 -5.83
C ASP A 69 0.31 -0.96 -4.82
N ILE A 70 -0.41 -1.53 -3.85
CA ILE A 70 -0.94 -0.80 -2.70
C ILE A 70 -0.34 -1.43 -1.45
N VAL A 71 0.20 -0.59 -0.56
CA VAL A 71 0.83 -1.07 0.68
C VAL A 71 -0.05 -0.69 1.86
N PHE A 72 -0.42 -1.70 2.66
CA PHE A 72 -1.22 -1.58 3.87
C PHE A 72 -0.38 -1.69 5.14
N SER A 73 -0.79 -1.00 6.19
CA SER A 73 -0.33 -1.29 7.54
C SER A 73 -0.90 -2.64 8.00
N ARG A 74 -0.03 -3.52 8.45
CA ARG A 74 -0.41 -4.81 9.01
C ARG A 74 -0.75 -4.74 10.49
N VAL A 75 -0.26 -3.74 11.21
CA VAL A 75 -0.38 -3.60 12.67
C VAL A 75 -0.71 -2.17 13.06
N GLY A 76 -1.43 -1.99 14.14
CA GLY A 76 -1.87 -0.69 14.63
C GLY A 76 -2.99 -0.11 13.77
N SER A 77 -2.74 0.96 13.05
CA SER A 77 -3.73 1.57 12.13
C SER A 77 -3.85 0.75 10.84
N VAL A 78 -4.49 -0.41 10.92
CA VAL A 78 -4.56 -1.42 9.86
C VAL A 78 -5.33 -0.98 8.61
N ASP A 79 -6.11 0.09 8.70
CA ASP A 79 -6.86 0.73 7.62
C ASP A 79 -6.04 1.77 6.82
N ARG A 80 -4.78 2.03 7.23
CA ARG A 80 -3.90 2.93 6.49
C ARG A 80 -3.25 2.21 5.32
N CYS A 81 -3.33 2.83 4.16
CA CYS A 81 -2.65 2.35 2.96
C CYS A 81 -2.09 3.50 2.13
N SER A 82 -1.18 3.18 1.23
CA SER A 82 -0.59 4.10 0.26
C SER A 82 -0.39 3.41 -1.08
N TYR A 83 -0.38 4.18 -2.14
CA TYR A 83 -0.23 3.74 -3.53
C TYR A 83 1.24 3.82 -3.96
N VAL A 84 1.70 2.85 -4.71
CA VAL A 84 3.05 2.83 -5.28
C VAL A 84 3.01 3.47 -6.66
N ASP A 85 3.50 4.69 -6.78
CA ASP A 85 3.65 5.39 -8.05
C ASP A 85 4.96 5.01 -8.77
N GLN A 86 5.23 5.65 -9.89
CA GLN A 86 6.44 5.42 -10.67
C GLN A 86 7.73 5.76 -9.90
N LYS A 87 7.72 6.78 -9.04
CA LYS A 87 8.89 7.19 -8.24
C LYS A 87 9.30 6.12 -7.23
N HIS A 88 8.34 5.39 -6.69
CA HIS A 88 8.54 4.37 -5.67
C HIS A 88 8.64 2.95 -6.23
N ASP A 89 8.63 2.81 -7.56
CA ASP A 89 8.89 1.53 -8.22
C ASP A 89 10.28 1.00 -7.84
N GLY A 90 10.35 -0.28 -7.50
CA GLY A 90 11.60 -0.88 -7.08
C GLY A 90 11.97 -0.71 -5.60
N TRP A 91 11.19 0.02 -4.81
CA TRP A 91 11.32 0.06 -3.34
C TRP A 91 10.89 -1.26 -2.72
N MET A 92 11.06 -1.39 -1.42
CA MET A 92 10.65 -2.57 -0.66
C MET A 92 9.68 -2.17 0.46
N PHE A 93 9.08 -3.14 1.13
CA PHE A 93 8.19 -2.93 2.27
C PHE A 93 8.54 -3.88 3.42
N SER A 94 8.31 -3.43 4.64
CA SER A 94 8.68 -4.15 5.86
C SER A 94 7.70 -5.27 6.21
N GLY A 95 8.09 -6.19 7.08
CA GLY A 95 7.24 -7.26 7.61
C GLY A 95 6.03 -6.78 8.41
N ARG A 96 5.96 -5.49 8.75
CA ARG A 96 4.79 -4.86 9.38
C ARG A 96 3.78 -4.29 8.37
N CYS A 97 4.03 -4.52 7.09
CA CYS A 97 3.17 -4.11 5.99
C CYS A 97 2.68 -5.30 5.18
N LEU A 98 1.59 -5.10 4.45
CA LEU A 98 1.06 -6.01 3.43
C LEU A 98 1.10 -5.29 2.08
N ARG A 99 1.53 -5.99 1.03
CA ARG A 99 1.40 -5.54 -0.35
C ARG A 99 0.16 -6.15 -0.97
N VAL A 100 -0.65 -5.35 -1.61
CA VAL A 100 -1.75 -5.74 -2.50
C VAL A 100 -1.32 -5.40 -3.93
N ARG A 101 -1.17 -6.40 -4.78
CA ARG A 101 -0.83 -6.25 -6.21
C ARG A 101 -2.04 -6.62 -7.05
N PRO A 102 -2.75 -5.64 -7.61
CA PRO A 102 -3.95 -5.87 -8.40
C PRO A 102 -3.68 -6.74 -9.64
N THR A 103 -4.67 -7.54 -10.01
CA THR A 103 -4.70 -8.25 -11.30
C THR A 103 -5.11 -7.29 -12.43
N ARG A 104 -5.12 -7.77 -13.68
CA ARG A 104 -5.57 -6.96 -14.82
C ARG A 104 -7.08 -6.67 -14.83
N GLU A 105 -7.84 -7.28 -13.95
CA GLU A 105 -9.31 -7.13 -13.89
C GLU A 105 -9.73 -5.85 -13.17
N ILE A 106 -8.86 -5.31 -12.33
CA ILE A 106 -9.14 -4.10 -11.57
C ILE A 106 -8.04 -3.05 -11.77
N ASP A 107 -8.46 -1.80 -11.99
CA ASP A 107 -7.55 -0.65 -12.05
C ASP A 107 -6.93 -0.40 -10.67
N SER A 108 -5.62 -0.24 -10.61
CA SER A 108 -4.90 -0.13 -9.35
C SER A 108 -5.19 1.15 -8.58
N GLU A 109 -5.36 2.29 -9.27
CA GLU A 109 -5.75 3.53 -8.61
C GLU A 109 -7.20 3.51 -8.16
N TYR A 110 -8.10 2.90 -8.95
CA TYR A 110 -9.48 2.69 -8.53
C TYR A 110 -9.55 1.87 -7.23
N LEU A 111 -8.80 0.77 -7.16
CA LEU A 111 -8.73 -0.06 -5.97
C LEU A 111 -8.17 0.70 -4.77
N TYR A 112 -7.14 1.53 -4.97
CA TYR A 112 -6.62 2.40 -3.92
C TYR A 112 -7.71 3.34 -3.38
N TYR A 113 -8.45 4.03 -4.26
CA TYR A 113 -9.54 4.92 -3.83
C TYR A 113 -10.69 4.17 -3.18
N TYR A 114 -10.97 2.93 -3.60
CA TYR A 114 -11.92 2.06 -2.93
C TYR A 114 -11.53 1.80 -1.47
N PHE A 115 -10.25 1.57 -1.21
CA PHE A 115 -9.74 1.44 0.17
C PHE A 115 -9.77 2.75 0.97
N CYS A 116 -9.84 3.89 0.32
CA CYS A 116 -10.00 5.18 0.98
C CYS A 116 -11.43 5.45 1.47
N LEU A 117 -12.44 4.71 0.99
CA LEU A 117 -13.82 4.83 1.46
C LEU A 117 -13.93 4.48 2.95
N GLU A 118 -14.66 5.30 3.70
CA GLU A 118 -14.79 5.09 5.14
C GLU A 118 -15.45 3.74 5.49
N GLU A 119 -16.41 3.30 4.68
CA GLU A 119 -17.03 1.99 4.81
C GLU A 119 -16.01 0.85 4.70
N THR A 120 -15.11 0.93 3.71
CA THR A 120 -14.04 -0.08 3.52
C THR A 120 -13.04 -0.03 4.67
N LYS A 121 -12.64 1.16 5.11
CA LYS A 121 -11.76 1.35 6.27
C LYS A 121 -12.38 0.76 7.53
N GLN A 122 -13.66 1.02 7.76
CA GLN A 122 -14.37 0.47 8.91
C GLN A 122 -14.44 -1.06 8.85
N PHE A 123 -14.70 -1.64 7.66
CA PHE A 123 -14.66 -3.08 7.48
C PHE A 123 -13.28 -3.66 7.84
N VAL A 124 -12.19 -3.05 7.34
CA VAL A 124 -10.82 -3.48 7.63
C VAL A 124 -10.52 -3.40 9.13
N ARG A 125 -10.95 -2.34 9.82
CA ARG A 125 -10.82 -2.23 11.29
C ARG A 125 -11.59 -3.33 12.02
N ASN A 126 -12.79 -3.67 11.55
CA ASN A 126 -13.66 -4.66 12.21
C ASN A 126 -13.16 -6.11 12.10
N ILE A 127 -12.48 -6.44 10.98
CA ILE A 127 -11.90 -7.78 10.78
C ILE A 127 -10.51 -7.95 11.42
N ALA A 128 -9.91 -6.87 11.90
CA ALA A 128 -8.61 -6.92 12.56
C ALA A 128 -8.69 -7.67 13.90
N VAL A 129 -7.62 -8.37 14.25
CA VAL A 129 -7.51 -9.16 15.48
C VAL A 129 -6.52 -8.52 16.45
N GLY A 130 -6.85 -8.50 17.73
CA GLY A 130 -6.02 -7.95 18.80
C GLY A 130 -6.61 -6.69 19.43
N ALA A 131 -6.86 -6.74 20.74
CA ALA A 131 -7.50 -5.64 21.47
C ALA A 131 -6.58 -4.43 21.66
N THR A 132 -5.32 -4.67 22.03
CA THR A 132 -4.35 -3.58 22.32
C THR A 132 -3.62 -3.10 21.06
N MET A 133 -3.28 -4.01 20.18
CA MET A 133 -2.61 -3.72 18.92
C MET A 133 -3.33 -4.50 17.80
N PRO A 134 -4.30 -3.87 17.14
CA PRO A 134 -4.99 -4.50 16.02
C PRO A 134 -3.99 -4.97 14.97
N SER A 135 -4.23 -6.14 14.42
CA SER A 135 -3.41 -6.70 13.34
C SER A 135 -4.26 -7.38 12.28
N ILE A 136 -3.80 -7.34 11.06
CA ILE A 136 -4.43 -7.96 9.90
C ILE A 136 -3.40 -8.81 9.16
N ASN A 137 -3.85 -9.89 8.56
CA ASN A 137 -3.02 -10.77 7.73
C ASN A 137 -3.57 -10.86 6.30
N THR A 138 -2.86 -11.55 5.43
CA THR A 138 -3.24 -11.70 4.01
C THR A 138 -4.61 -12.35 3.84
N LYS A 139 -4.98 -13.31 4.70
CA LYS A 139 -6.28 -13.99 4.66
C LYS A 139 -7.40 -13.01 5.03
N LEU A 140 -7.27 -12.30 6.13
CA LEU A 140 -8.27 -11.33 6.58
C LEU A 140 -8.45 -10.20 5.57
N LEU A 141 -7.35 -9.61 5.08
CA LEU A 141 -7.44 -8.54 4.06
C LEU A 141 -8.08 -9.07 2.77
N GLY A 142 -7.83 -10.33 2.41
CA GLY A 142 -8.43 -10.99 1.25
C GLY A 142 -9.95 -11.15 1.31
N GLU A 143 -10.57 -11.04 2.49
CA GLU A 143 -12.03 -11.11 2.68
C GLU A 143 -12.75 -9.77 2.39
N VAL A 144 -12.03 -8.69 2.13
CA VAL A 144 -12.65 -7.43 1.70
C VAL A 144 -13.41 -7.68 0.40
N VAL A 145 -14.71 -7.36 0.39
CA VAL A 145 -15.53 -7.41 -0.81
C VAL A 145 -15.35 -6.10 -1.57
N VAL A 146 -14.97 -6.18 -2.82
CA VAL A 146 -14.78 -5.03 -3.70
C VAL A 146 -15.89 -5.01 -4.74
N THR A 147 -16.64 -3.91 -4.79
CA THR A 147 -17.66 -3.66 -5.80
C THR A 147 -17.10 -2.73 -6.87
N PHE A 148 -17.15 -3.14 -8.12
CA PHE A 148 -16.53 -2.38 -9.21
C PHE A 148 -17.31 -2.46 -10.52
N PRO A 149 -17.24 -1.40 -11.35
CA PRO A 149 -17.81 -1.37 -12.71
C PRO A 149 -16.84 -1.98 -13.72
N GLU A 150 -17.15 -1.87 -15.00
CA GLU A 150 -16.22 -2.25 -16.08
C GLU A 150 -14.94 -1.39 -16.05
N LEU A 151 -13.83 -1.95 -16.53
CA LEU A 151 -12.48 -1.38 -16.41
C LEU A 151 -12.35 0.06 -16.96
N GLU A 152 -13.02 0.37 -18.03
CA GLU A 152 -13.07 1.72 -18.62
C GLU A 152 -13.63 2.74 -17.63
N GLN A 153 -14.70 2.36 -16.93
CA GLN A 153 -15.35 3.23 -15.95
C GLN A 153 -14.50 3.36 -14.67
N GLN A 154 -13.82 2.28 -14.26
CA GLN A 154 -12.84 2.33 -13.16
C GLN A 154 -11.76 3.39 -13.44
N LYS A 155 -11.12 3.33 -14.62
CA LYS A 155 -10.09 4.28 -15.05
C LYS A 155 -10.60 5.72 -15.14
N ARG A 156 -11.84 5.90 -15.56
CA ARG A 156 -12.44 7.23 -15.59
C ARG A 156 -12.64 7.81 -14.19
N ILE A 157 -13.10 6.98 -13.26
CA ILE A 157 -13.29 7.38 -11.85
C ILE A 157 -11.93 7.70 -11.21
N SER A 158 -10.97 6.79 -11.32
CA SER A 158 -9.63 6.97 -10.74
C SER A 158 -8.90 8.17 -11.34
N GLY A 159 -9.03 8.41 -12.64
CA GLY A 159 -8.45 9.58 -13.30
C GLY A 159 -8.99 10.93 -12.76
N ILE A 160 -10.28 11.03 -12.47
CA ILE A 160 -10.88 12.23 -11.87
C ILE A 160 -10.33 12.44 -10.45
N LEU A 161 -10.32 11.38 -9.62
CA LEU A 161 -9.85 11.46 -8.24
C LEU A 161 -8.35 11.77 -8.18
N SER A 162 -7.54 11.16 -9.04
CA SER A 162 -6.11 11.41 -9.15
C SER A 162 -5.79 12.85 -9.57
N ALA A 163 -6.59 13.44 -10.45
CA ALA A 163 -6.44 14.84 -10.84
C ALA A 163 -6.73 15.79 -9.65
N ILE A 164 -7.71 15.45 -8.81
CA ILE A 164 -8.02 16.22 -7.59
C ILE A 164 -6.86 16.11 -6.58
N ASP A 165 -6.35 14.90 -6.32
CA ASP A 165 -5.21 14.70 -5.43
C ASP A 165 -3.98 15.47 -5.89
N SER A 166 -3.69 15.45 -7.19
CA SER A 166 -2.58 16.21 -7.78
C SER A 166 -2.73 17.72 -7.55
N LYS A 167 -3.96 18.25 -7.63
CA LYS A 167 -4.23 19.66 -7.32
C LYS A 167 -4.03 19.98 -5.84
N ILE A 168 -4.49 19.11 -4.95
CA ILE A 168 -4.29 19.25 -3.50
C ILE A 168 -2.79 19.30 -3.18
N GLU A 169 -2.02 18.38 -3.75
CA GLU A 169 -0.57 18.30 -3.54
C GLU A 169 0.17 19.55 -4.02
N VAL A 170 -0.19 20.07 -5.22
CA VAL A 170 0.37 21.32 -5.74
C VAL A 170 0.04 22.51 -4.83
N ASN A 171 -1.19 22.61 -4.36
CA ASN A 171 -1.61 23.69 -3.46
C ASN A 171 -0.87 23.62 -2.11
N GLN A 172 -0.68 22.41 -1.56
CA GLN A 172 0.11 22.23 -0.33
C GLN A 172 1.55 22.72 -0.53
N LYS A 173 2.21 22.32 -1.62
CA LYS A 173 3.57 22.80 -1.93
C LYS A 173 3.66 24.31 -2.11
N ILE A 174 2.63 24.95 -2.65
CA ILE A 174 2.56 26.42 -2.76
C ILE A 174 2.46 27.04 -1.37
N ASN A 175 1.60 26.52 -0.51
CA ASN A 175 1.40 27.03 0.84
C ASN A 175 2.65 26.84 1.73
N ASP A 176 3.36 25.73 1.58
CA ASP A 176 4.60 25.46 2.32
C ASP A 176 5.76 26.39 1.92
N ASN A 177 5.66 27.06 0.77
CA ASN A 177 6.66 28.00 0.26
C ASN A 177 6.29 29.48 0.52
N LEU A 178 5.18 29.77 1.16
CA LEU A 178 4.71 31.11 1.57
C LEU A 178 5.04 31.40 3.03
#